data_f4db5c0120992cda86e3d1737285d328
#
_entry.id   f4db5c0120992cda86e3d1737285d328
#
_cell.length_a   1.000
_cell.length_b   1.000
_cell.length_c   1.000
_cell.angle_alpha   90.00
_cell.angle_beta   90.00
_cell.angle_gamma   90.00
#
_symmetry.space_group_name_H-M   'P 1'
#
loop_
_entity.id
_entity.type
_entity.pdbx_description
1 polymer ?
#
loop_
_entity_poly.entity_id
_entity_poly.type
_entity_poly.pdbx_seq_one_letter_code
_entity_poly.pdbx_strand_id
1 'polypeptide(L)'
;MKKNIVFFEVKGGSDKGEDGYRKDTMPMVNALKAKGWNAEVIFFEVGKKDEIYKYVKENFDGYVSRINPGNLKEENEYFDMLRKLCADKLVGMPHPDAMIGYGAKDALTKLADTDLVPSDTYAYYDIKTFKENFPKSLAKGERVLKQNRGSTGEGIWRVSVEGNVSGDSLPLNTKIKCTEAKDNHVEHRELGEFMDFCEQYIIGDNGMLVDMTFLPRIKEGEIRLLMLYNIPVNVVHKKPAEDADAFSATLFSGAKYRYDKPEDWKTLVDMFLGELPKVREKLGNYDLPLIWTADFILDTDEKGNDKYVLGEINCSCVGFTSHLELADEVASNIINIVSKTKA
;
A
#
# COMPACT_ATOMS: atom_id res chain seq x y z
N MET A 1 -25.20 0.69 21.45
CA MET A 1 -24.67 0.31 20.12
C MET A 1 -25.86 0.16 19.17
N LYS A 2 -25.77 0.81 18.00
CA LYS A 2 -26.85 0.84 16.98
C LYS A 2 -26.85 -0.40 16.09
N LYS A 3 -25.72 -1.10 16.01
CA LYS A 3 -25.44 -2.23 15.10
C LYS A 3 -25.56 -1.84 13.63
N ASN A 4 -25.06 -0.65 13.28
CA ASN A 4 -25.10 -0.09 11.94
C ASN A 4 -23.69 0.23 11.44
N ILE A 5 -23.36 -0.22 10.25
CA ILE A 5 -22.07 0.02 9.57
C ILE A 5 -22.31 0.72 8.23
N VAL A 6 -21.56 1.76 7.95
CA VAL A 6 -21.55 2.40 6.63
C VAL A 6 -20.29 2.01 5.85
N PHE A 7 -20.46 1.73 4.57
CA PHE A 7 -19.36 1.54 3.61
C PHE A 7 -19.25 2.80 2.76
N PHE A 8 -18.09 3.43 2.76
CA PHE A 8 -17.83 4.58 1.90
C PHE A 8 -17.26 4.15 0.56
N GLU A 9 -17.90 4.57 -0.52
CA GLU A 9 -17.43 4.42 -1.90
C GLU A 9 -17.47 5.76 -2.65
N VAL A 10 -16.91 5.80 -3.84
CA VAL A 10 -17.09 6.86 -4.85
C VAL A 10 -17.80 6.31 -6.08
N LYS A 11 -18.52 7.15 -6.79
CA LYS A 11 -19.15 6.77 -8.06
C LYS A 11 -18.09 6.60 -9.17
N GLY A 12 -18.30 5.62 -10.03
CA GLY A 12 -17.39 5.33 -11.14
C GLY A 12 -16.09 4.64 -10.68
N GLY A 13 -15.22 4.39 -11.63
CA GLY A 13 -13.96 3.65 -11.46
C GLY A 13 -14.00 2.25 -12.07
N SER A 14 -12.82 1.72 -12.42
CA SER A 14 -12.67 0.42 -13.08
C SER A 14 -12.86 -0.78 -12.14
N ASP A 15 -13.00 -0.53 -10.84
CA ASP A 15 -13.19 -1.53 -9.80
C ASP A 15 -14.66 -1.85 -9.48
N LYS A 16 -15.59 -1.24 -10.23
CA LYS A 16 -17.04 -1.40 -10.04
C LYS A 16 -17.62 -2.55 -10.84
N GLY A 17 -18.66 -3.17 -10.28
CA GLY A 17 -19.54 -4.07 -10.99
C GLY A 17 -20.61 -3.32 -11.81
N GLU A 18 -21.47 -4.08 -12.49
CA GLU A 18 -22.60 -3.53 -13.26
C GLU A 18 -23.61 -2.78 -12.38
N ASP A 19 -23.68 -3.12 -11.10
CA ASP A 19 -24.51 -2.48 -10.08
C ASP A 19 -23.95 -1.14 -9.56
N GLY A 20 -22.78 -0.73 -10.05
CA GLY A 20 -22.08 0.52 -9.68
C GLY A 20 -21.34 0.45 -8.35
N TYR A 21 -21.38 -0.68 -7.65
CA TYR A 21 -20.58 -0.91 -6.42
C TYR A 21 -19.29 -1.65 -6.73
N ARG A 22 -18.34 -1.60 -5.82
CA ARG A 22 -17.20 -2.52 -5.87
C ARG A 22 -17.71 -3.95 -5.70
N LYS A 23 -17.16 -4.86 -6.48
CA LYS A 23 -17.63 -6.26 -6.55
C LYS A 23 -17.64 -6.99 -5.20
N ASP A 24 -16.77 -6.57 -4.27
CA ASP A 24 -16.64 -7.16 -2.93
C ASP A 24 -17.40 -6.39 -1.83
N THR A 25 -17.95 -5.22 -2.10
CA THR A 25 -18.65 -4.43 -1.08
C THR A 25 -20.03 -5.00 -0.76
N MET A 26 -20.84 -5.29 -1.77
CA MET A 26 -22.19 -5.84 -1.51
C MET A 26 -22.18 -7.22 -0.83
N PRO A 27 -21.24 -8.14 -1.14
CA PRO A 27 -21.06 -9.35 -0.32
C PRO A 27 -20.84 -9.08 1.16
N MET A 28 -19.99 -8.10 1.55
CA MET A 28 -19.78 -7.71 2.95
C MET A 28 -21.05 -7.14 3.59
N VAL A 29 -21.77 -6.25 2.88
CA VAL A 29 -23.04 -5.67 3.32
C VAL A 29 -24.06 -6.76 3.62
N ASN A 30 -24.20 -7.72 2.70
CA ASN A 30 -25.13 -8.83 2.85
C ASN A 30 -24.75 -9.78 4.00
N ALA A 31 -23.45 -10.06 4.18
CA ALA A 31 -22.96 -10.88 5.28
C ALA A 31 -23.22 -10.22 6.65
N LEU A 32 -23.06 -8.89 6.79
CA LEU A 32 -23.41 -8.16 8.00
C LEU A 32 -24.91 -8.25 8.29
N LYS A 33 -25.75 -8.06 7.26
CA LYS A 33 -27.22 -8.17 7.41
C LYS A 33 -27.64 -9.57 7.84
N ALA A 34 -27.02 -10.62 7.28
CA ALA A 34 -27.26 -12.01 7.67
C ALA A 34 -26.91 -12.28 9.15
N LYS A 35 -25.95 -11.52 9.72
CA LYS A 35 -25.54 -11.58 11.12
C LYS A 35 -26.37 -10.63 12.05
N GLY A 36 -27.46 -10.05 11.54
CA GLY A 36 -28.38 -9.20 12.32
C GLY A 36 -27.85 -7.78 12.55
N TRP A 37 -26.91 -7.30 11.73
CA TRP A 37 -26.46 -5.92 11.70
C TRP A 37 -27.06 -5.20 10.50
N ASN A 38 -27.25 -3.88 10.59
CA ASN A 38 -27.55 -3.07 9.42
C ASN A 38 -26.27 -2.61 8.74
N ALA A 39 -26.30 -2.55 7.42
CA ALA A 39 -25.20 -2.03 6.64
C ALA A 39 -25.71 -1.34 5.38
N GLU A 40 -25.13 -0.21 5.03
CA GLU A 40 -25.43 0.50 3.78
C GLU A 40 -24.17 1.07 3.14
N VAL A 41 -24.26 1.41 1.85
CA VAL A 41 -23.18 2.06 1.10
C VAL A 41 -23.55 3.52 0.87
N ILE A 42 -22.62 4.43 1.19
CA ILE A 42 -22.74 5.85 0.90
C ILE A 42 -21.61 6.23 -0.07
N PHE A 43 -22.00 6.83 -1.20
CA PHE A 43 -21.04 7.40 -2.12
C PHE A 43 -20.62 8.78 -1.61
N PHE A 44 -19.32 8.93 -1.34
CA PHE A 44 -18.77 10.21 -0.90
C PHE A 44 -18.81 11.21 -2.07
N GLU A 45 -19.35 12.38 -1.78
CA GLU A 45 -19.38 13.55 -2.65
C GLU A 45 -18.99 14.76 -1.78
N VAL A 46 -17.93 15.50 -2.17
CA VAL A 46 -17.43 16.63 -1.35
C VAL A 46 -18.50 17.69 -1.09
N GLY A 47 -19.36 17.97 -2.07
CA GLY A 47 -20.47 18.93 -1.92
C GLY A 47 -21.55 18.52 -0.91
N LYS A 48 -21.57 17.25 -0.49
CA LYS A 48 -22.48 16.70 0.53
C LYS A 48 -21.77 16.28 1.80
N LYS A 49 -20.51 16.65 1.97
CA LYS A 49 -19.66 16.19 3.08
C LYS A 49 -20.33 16.39 4.45
N ASP A 50 -20.88 17.58 4.69
CA ASP A 50 -21.48 17.91 6.00
C ASP A 50 -22.79 17.15 6.24
N GLU A 51 -23.60 16.91 5.20
CA GLU A 51 -24.81 16.08 5.28
C GLU A 51 -24.45 14.63 5.57
N ILE A 52 -23.46 14.09 4.84
CA ILE A 52 -22.95 12.73 5.03
C ILE A 52 -22.40 12.57 6.46
N TYR A 53 -21.56 13.51 6.91
CA TYR A 53 -21.01 13.49 8.27
C TYR A 53 -22.12 13.43 9.33
N LYS A 54 -23.10 14.34 9.25
CA LYS A 54 -24.21 14.40 10.22
C LYS A 54 -25.01 13.10 10.22
N TYR A 55 -25.40 12.63 9.06
CA TYR A 55 -26.17 11.40 8.91
C TYR A 55 -25.43 10.19 9.47
N VAL A 56 -24.16 10.04 9.14
CA VAL A 56 -23.33 8.91 9.60
C VAL A 56 -23.10 8.97 11.11
N LYS A 57 -22.77 10.13 11.67
CA LYS A 57 -22.62 10.33 13.11
C LYS A 57 -23.88 9.93 13.89
N GLU A 58 -25.05 10.31 13.41
CA GLU A 58 -26.32 10.05 14.08
C GLU A 58 -26.78 8.59 13.97
N ASN A 59 -26.42 7.87 12.91
CA ASN A 59 -27.02 6.58 12.59
C ASN A 59 -26.11 5.37 12.67
N PHE A 60 -24.77 5.54 12.68
CA PHE A 60 -23.83 4.42 12.58
C PHE A 60 -22.94 4.28 13.82
N ASP A 61 -22.38 3.08 14.00
CA ASP A 61 -21.38 2.77 15.03
C ASP A 61 -19.96 2.80 14.47
N GLY A 62 -19.81 2.57 13.17
CA GLY A 62 -18.53 2.55 12.49
C GLY A 62 -18.66 2.66 10.97
N TYR A 63 -17.54 2.83 10.30
CA TYR A 63 -17.45 2.85 8.84
C TYR A 63 -16.35 1.93 8.32
N VAL A 64 -16.54 1.46 7.09
CA VAL A 64 -15.51 0.79 6.28
C VAL A 64 -15.19 1.67 5.08
N SER A 65 -13.95 2.11 4.92
CA SER A 65 -13.51 2.86 3.75
C SER A 65 -13.19 1.91 2.60
N ARG A 66 -13.89 2.10 1.47
CA ARG A 66 -13.66 1.38 0.21
C ARG A 66 -13.21 2.33 -0.91
N ILE A 67 -12.65 3.47 -0.53
CA ILE A 67 -12.14 4.50 -1.44
C ILE A 67 -10.62 4.43 -1.46
N ASN A 68 -10.04 4.45 -2.67
CA ASN A 68 -8.62 4.72 -2.81
C ASN A 68 -8.41 6.25 -2.73
N PRO A 69 -7.84 6.79 -1.66
CA PRO A 69 -7.69 8.23 -1.50
C PRO A 69 -6.87 8.87 -2.63
N GLY A 70 -5.84 8.18 -3.13
CA GLY A 70 -5.03 8.70 -4.24
C GLY A 70 -5.78 8.92 -5.55
N ASN A 71 -7.00 8.37 -5.70
CA ASN A 71 -7.88 8.60 -6.85
C ASN A 71 -8.95 9.66 -6.57
N LEU A 72 -8.95 10.26 -5.38
CA LEU A 72 -9.91 11.27 -4.96
C LEU A 72 -9.24 12.65 -4.97
N LYS A 73 -9.76 13.58 -5.80
CA LYS A 73 -9.22 14.97 -5.85
C LYS A 73 -9.32 15.68 -4.50
N GLU A 74 -10.39 15.39 -3.78
CA GLU A 74 -10.71 15.97 -2.48
C GLU A 74 -10.24 15.04 -1.34
N GLU A 75 -9.07 14.44 -1.46
CA GLU A 75 -8.52 13.49 -0.48
C GLU A 75 -8.51 14.08 0.94
N ASN A 76 -8.04 15.32 1.11
CA ASN A 76 -7.96 15.98 2.41
C ASN A 76 -9.36 16.18 3.03
N GLU A 77 -10.34 16.58 2.24
CA GLU A 77 -11.72 16.75 2.71
C GLU A 77 -12.35 15.43 3.19
N TYR A 78 -12.03 14.34 2.51
CA TYR A 78 -12.48 13.00 2.91
C TYR A 78 -11.83 12.58 4.23
N PHE A 79 -10.51 12.69 4.35
CA PHE A 79 -9.81 12.37 5.58
C PHE A 79 -10.26 13.22 6.76
N ASP A 80 -10.50 14.52 6.57
CA ASP A 80 -11.00 15.40 7.62
C ASP A 80 -12.40 15.00 8.11
N MET A 81 -13.28 14.59 7.19
CA MET A 81 -14.58 14.03 7.58
C MET A 81 -14.42 12.76 8.40
N LEU A 82 -13.55 11.83 7.98
CA LEU A 82 -13.30 10.58 8.70
C LEU A 82 -12.70 10.84 10.09
N ARG A 83 -11.77 11.80 10.23
CA ARG A 83 -11.20 12.19 11.53
C ARG A 83 -12.28 12.72 12.47
N LYS A 84 -13.19 13.57 11.98
CA LYS A 84 -14.33 14.06 12.76
C LYS A 84 -15.24 12.93 13.22
N LEU A 85 -15.53 11.96 12.33
CA LEU A 85 -16.33 10.78 12.71
C LEU A 85 -15.64 9.96 13.81
N CYS A 86 -14.32 9.73 13.69
CA CYS A 86 -13.55 9.04 14.72
C CYS A 86 -13.49 9.81 16.04
N ALA A 87 -13.37 11.15 16.01
CA ALA A 87 -13.43 12.00 17.19
C ALA A 87 -14.81 11.92 17.89
N ASP A 88 -15.87 11.73 17.12
CA ASP A 88 -17.22 11.43 17.62
C ASP A 88 -17.43 9.95 18.01
N LYS A 89 -16.33 9.20 18.15
CA LYS A 89 -16.31 7.80 18.59
C LYS A 89 -16.91 6.79 17.61
N LEU A 90 -17.00 7.10 16.33
CA LEU A 90 -17.25 6.06 15.33
C LEU A 90 -15.98 5.23 15.13
N VAL A 91 -16.17 3.93 14.92
CA VAL A 91 -15.05 3.02 14.68
C VAL A 91 -14.66 3.09 13.20
N GLY A 92 -13.46 3.58 12.94
CA GLY A 92 -12.92 3.65 11.58
C GLY A 92 -12.22 2.35 11.15
N MET A 93 -12.58 1.82 10.01
CA MET A 93 -11.98 0.61 9.45
C MET A 93 -11.48 0.88 8.02
N PRO A 94 -10.23 1.34 7.86
CA PRO A 94 -9.30 1.72 8.93
C PRO A 94 -9.56 3.15 9.48
N HIS A 95 -8.89 3.49 10.60
CA HIS A 95 -8.78 4.88 11.04
C HIS A 95 -8.06 5.70 9.95
N PRO A 96 -8.44 6.97 9.68
CA PRO A 96 -7.84 7.74 8.58
C PRO A 96 -6.32 7.89 8.71
N ASP A 97 -5.81 8.10 9.92
CA ASP A 97 -4.37 8.23 10.13
C ASP A 97 -3.63 6.89 10.01
N ALA A 98 -4.29 5.76 10.31
CA ALA A 98 -3.78 4.43 9.96
C ALA A 98 -3.70 4.26 8.44
N MET A 99 -4.73 4.72 7.72
CA MET A 99 -4.75 4.70 6.25
C MET A 99 -3.56 5.44 5.65
N ILE A 100 -3.24 6.61 6.19
CA ILE A 100 -2.07 7.40 5.81
C ILE A 100 -0.78 6.68 6.24
N GLY A 101 -0.68 6.27 7.50
CA GLY A 101 0.53 5.69 8.08
C GLY A 101 0.95 4.37 7.44
N TYR A 102 0.00 3.50 7.13
CA TYR A 102 0.28 2.21 6.47
C TYR A 102 0.36 2.32 4.95
N GLY A 103 -0.48 3.16 4.33
CA GLY A 103 -0.61 3.24 2.88
C GLY A 103 0.38 4.20 2.20
N ALA A 104 1.07 5.06 2.93
CA ALA A 104 2.12 5.89 2.38
C ALA A 104 3.41 5.11 2.19
N LYS A 105 4.15 5.38 1.13
CA LYS A 105 5.41 4.67 0.84
C LYS A 105 6.48 4.89 1.92
N ASP A 106 6.45 6.00 2.66
CA ASP A 106 7.38 6.26 3.76
C ASP A 106 7.17 5.33 4.97
N ALA A 107 6.10 4.53 5.00
CA ALA A 107 5.98 3.42 5.93
C ALA A 107 7.24 2.52 5.90
N LEU A 108 7.82 2.33 4.71
CA LEU A 108 9.05 1.54 4.53
C LEU A 108 10.24 2.16 5.26
N THR A 109 10.41 3.48 5.22
CA THR A 109 11.51 4.15 5.96
C THR A 109 11.31 4.12 7.47
N LYS A 110 10.06 4.19 7.94
CA LYS A 110 9.73 4.04 9.37
C LYS A 110 10.01 2.63 9.90
N LEU A 111 10.01 1.64 8.99
CA LEU A 111 10.30 0.24 9.28
C LEU A 111 11.75 -0.17 8.98
N ALA A 112 12.62 0.75 8.56
CA ALA A 112 14.00 0.46 8.14
C ALA A 112 14.93 -0.02 9.27
N ASP A 113 14.51 0.10 10.53
CA ASP A 113 15.21 -0.45 11.69
C ASP A 113 14.65 -1.81 12.18
N THR A 114 13.78 -2.42 11.36
CA THR A 114 13.22 -3.77 11.59
C THR A 114 13.83 -4.78 10.64
N ASP A 115 13.57 -6.07 10.86
CA ASP A 115 13.99 -7.12 9.93
C ASP A 115 13.20 -7.12 8.60
N LEU A 116 12.14 -6.30 8.50
CA LEU A 116 11.27 -6.24 7.34
C LEU A 116 11.83 -5.41 6.19
N VAL A 117 12.63 -4.37 6.48
CA VAL A 117 13.08 -3.39 5.48
C VAL A 117 14.56 -3.12 5.65
N PRO A 118 15.37 -3.06 4.56
CA PRO A 118 16.77 -2.71 4.64
C PRO A 118 17.01 -1.34 5.29
N SER A 119 18.02 -1.25 6.16
CA SER A 119 18.37 -0.02 6.90
C SER A 119 18.81 1.14 6.00
N ASP A 120 19.19 0.87 4.75
CA ASP A 120 19.55 1.87 3.74
C ASP A 120 18.34 2.30 2.87
N THR A 121 17.15 2.28 3.44
CA THR A 121 15.92 2.79 2.84
C THR A 121 15.69 4.23 3.28
N TYR A 122 15.50 5.13 2.32
CA TYR A 122 15.39 6.58 2.55
C TYR A 122 14.08 7.14 2.03
N ALA A 123 13.65 8.29 2.58
CA ALA A 123 12.56 9.09 2.03
C ALA A 123 13.03 10.52 1.79
N TYR A 124 12.66 11.08 0.66
CA TYR A 124 12.95 12.46 0.26
C TYR A 124 11.65 13.25 0.17
N TYR A 125 11.46 14.17 1.10
CA TYR A 125 10.26 15.03 1.20
C TYR A 125 10.45 16.39 0.53
N ASP A 126 11.67 16.70 0.12
CA ASP A 126 12.01 17.94 -0.58
C ASP A 126 13.11 17.69 -1.63
N ILE A 127 13.12 18.56 -2.65
CA ILE A 127 14.02 18.45 -3.79
C ILE A 127 15.49 18.59 -3.37
N LYS A 128 15.79 19.45 -2.41
CA LYS A 128 17.16 19.69 -1.95
C LYS A 128 17.74 18.43 -1.35
N THR A 129 17.04 17.82 -0.40
CA THR A 129 17.45 16.57 0.25
C THR A 129 17.59 15.43 -0.76
N PHE A 130 16.69 15.34 -1.74
CA PHE A 130 16.79 14.37 -2.83
C PHE A 130 18.07 14.58 -3.65
N LYS A 131 18.31 15.78 -4.13
CA LYS A 131 19.49 16.10 -4.96
C LYS A 131 20.82 15.92 -4.23
N GLU A 132 20.85 16.14 -2.92
CA GLU A 132 22.06 15.99 -2.11
C GLU A 132 22.37 14.51 -1.78
N ASN A 133 21.37 13.63 -1.68
CA ASN A 133 21.55 12.30 -1.13
C ASN A 133 21.34 11.15 -2.12
N PHE A 134 20.50 11.31 -3.14
CA PHE A 134 20.30 10.24 -4.12
C PHE A 134 21.59 9.87 -4.90
N PRO A 135 22.48 10.80 -5.30
CA PRO A 135 23.77 10.44 -5.88
C PRO A 135 24.67 9.59 -4.97
N LYS A 136 24.56 9.77 -3.65
CA LYS A 136 25.30 8.98 -2.64
C LYS A 136 24.66 7.59 -2.46
N SER A 137 23.35 7.53 -2.49
CA SER A 137 22.59 6.28 -2.39
C SER A 137 22.87 5.40 -3.64
N LEU A 138 22.77 5.98 -4.84
CA LEU A 138 23.01 5.27 -6.09
C LEU A 138 24.48 4.83 -6.26
N ALA A 139 25.44 5.53 -5.65
CA ALA A 139 26.84 5.12 -5.62
C ALA A 139 27.06 3.78 -4.89
N LYS A 140 26.15 3.38 -4.01
CA LYS A 140 26.23 2.10 -3.27
C LYS A 140 25.70 0.90 -4.06
N GLY A 141 24.96 1.13 -5.17
CA GLY A 141 24.38 0.08 -5.99
C GLY A 141 23.06 0.49 -6.65
N GLU A 142 22.42 -0.45 -7.31
CA GLU A 142 21.13 -0.21 -7.95
C GLU A 142 20.04 0.17 -6.94
N ARG A 143 19.21 1.15 -7.31
CA ARG A 143 18.14 1.67 -6.46
C ARG A 143 16.78 1.53 -7.11
N VAL A 144 15.73 1.50 -6.29
CA VAL A 144 14.35 1.65 -6.72
C VAL A 144 13.77 2.89 -6.06
N LEU A 145 13.43 3.89 -6.88
CA LEU A 145 12.69 5.06 -6.45
C LEU A 145 11.19 4.80 -6.60
N LYS A 146 10.40 5.16 -5.58
CA LYS A 146 8.95 4.98 -5.56
C LYS A 146 8.27 6.30 -5.18
N GLN A 147 7.37 6.82 -6.04
CA GLN A 147 6.52 7.94 -5.65
C GLN A 147 5.54 7.53 -4.54
N ASN A 148 5.13 8.49 -3.71
CA ASN A 148 4.24 8.24 -2.58
C ASN A 148 2.86 7.70 -3.01
N ARG A 149 2.26 8.33 -4.00
CA ARG A 149 0.93 8.00 -4.52
C ARG A 149 1.07 7.54 -5.97
N GLY A 150 0.57 6.38 -6.28
CA GLY A 150 0.59 5.82 -7.61
C GLY A 150 -0.03 4.43 -7.60
N SER A 151 -0.49 3.97 -8.74
CA SER A 151 -1.01 2.63 -8.95
C SER A 151 -0.36 2.02 -10.17
N THR A 152 -0.40 0.70 -10.30
CA THR A 152 0.03 0.00 -11.52
C THR A 152 1.51 0.18 -11.92
N GLY A 153 2.39 0.55 -10.97
CA GLY A 153 3.82 0.70 -11.21
C GLY A 153 4.26 2.07 -11.75
N GLU A 154 3.33 3.03 -11.93
CA GLU A 154 3.67 4.37 -12.36
C GLU A 154 4.50 5.11 -11.31
N GLY A 155 5.59 5.79 -11.75
CA GLY A 155 6.51 6.49 -10.87
C GLY A 155 7.33 5.57 -9.96
N ILE A 156 7.48 4.30 -10.33
CA ILE A 156 8.42 3.36 -9.70
C ILE A 156 9.55 3.09 -10.70
N TRP A 157 10.74 3.54 -10.36
CA TRP A 157 11.91 3.52 -11.23
C TRP A 157 13.03 2.68 -10.64
N ARG A 158 13.48 1.65 -11.38
CA ARG A 158 14.75 0.99 -11.13
C ARG A 158 15.86 1.80 -11.81
N VAL A 159 16.88 2.16 -11.06
CA VAL A 159 17.98 3.01 -11.52
C VAL A 159 19.31 2.31 -11.28
N SER A 160 20.13 2.18 -12.34
CA SER A 160 21.47 1.63 -12.28
C SER A 160 22.47 2.52 -13.01
N VAL A 161 23.72 2.52 -12.58
CA VAL A 161 24.80 3.25 -13.24
C VAL A 161 25.30 2.46 -14.45
N GLU A 162 25.52 3.14 -15.56
CA GLU A 162 26.21 2.57 -16.72
C GLU A 162 27.71 2.77 -16.60
N GLY A 163 28.44 1.70 -16.37
CA GLY A 163 29.90 1.72 -16.19
C GLY A 163 30.34 1.55 -14.73
N ASN A 164 31.55 1.95 -14.45
CA ASN A 164 32.16 1.77 -13.13
C ASN A 164 31.79 2.95 -12.20
N VAL A 165 31.33 2.61 -11.01
CA VAL A 165 31.13 3.57 -9.92
C VAL A 165 32.46 3.83 -9.22
N SER A 166 32.79 5.10 -8.99
CA SER A 166 33.93 5.49 -8.17
C SER A 166 33.56 6.63 -7.24
N GLY A 167 33.94 6.50 -5.95
CA GLY A 167 33.65 7.50 -4.91
C GLY A 167 32.31 7.30 -4.20
N ASP A 168 32.07 8.12 -3.19
CA ASP A 168 30.91 8.02 -2.28
C ASP A 168 29.67 8.77 -2.81
N SER A 169 29.80 9.49 -3.92
CA SER A 169 28.73 10.23 -4.57
C SER A 169 29.00 10.35 -6.07
N LEU A 170 27.96 10.21 -6.86
CA LEU A 170 28.05 10.24 -8.33
C LEU A 170 27.98 11.66 -8.88
N PRO A 171 28.80 12.01 -9.88
CA PRO A 171 28.65 13.25 -10.65
C PRO A 171 27.30 13.31 -11.38
N LEU A 172 26.76 14.52 -11.58
CA LEU A 172 25.46 14.70 -12.25
C LEU A 172 25.43 14.27 -13.72
N ASN A 173 26.59 14.25 -14.38
CA ASN A 173 26.75 13.77 -15.76
C ASN A 173 26.98 12.25 -15.86
N THR A 174 26.84 11.51 -14.74
CA THR A 174 26.92 10.04 -14.76
C THR A 174 25.81 9.47 -15.61
N LYS A 175 26.15 8.57 -16.53
CA LYS A 175 25.15 7.85 -17.34
C LYS A 175 24.48 6.78 -16.52
N ILE A 176 23.16 6.75 -16.59
CA ILE A 176 22.32 5.82 -15.86
C ILE A 176 21.29 5.17 -16.78
N LYS A 177 20.96 3.93 -16.46
CA LYS A 177 19.82 3.20 -17.03
C LYS A 177 18.66 3.27 -16.04
N CYS A 178 17.51 3.72 -16.53
CA CYS A 178 16.26 3.81 -15.76
C CYS A 178 15.21 2.90 -16.40
N THR A 179 14.54 2.08 -15.59
CA THR A 179 13.44 1.22 -16.06
C THR A 179 12.19 1.54 -15.22
N GLU A 180 11.06 1.89 -15.86
CA GLU A 180 9.81 2.12 -15.12
C GLU A 180 9.02 0.83 -14.94
N ALA A 181 8.47 0.62 -13.72
CA ALA A 181 7.71 -0.59 -13.38
C ALA A 181 6.36 -0.69 -14.10
N LYS A 182 5.83 0.41 -14.63
CA LYS A 182 4.53 0.47 -15.30
C LYS A 182 4.45 -0.48 -16.50
N ASP A 183 5.48 -0.46 -17.35
CA ASP A 183 5.55 -1.19 -18.62
C ASP A 183 6.93 -1.78 -18.93
N ASN A 184 7.87 -1.66 -18.00
CA ASN A 184 9.27 -2.06 -18.12
C ASN A 184 10.06 -1.34 -19.23
N HIS A 185 9.60 -0.17 -19.71
CA HIS A 185 10.38 0.59 -20.68
C HIS A 185 11.68 1.09 -20.06
N VAL A 186 12.72 1.15 -20.91
CA VAL A 186 14.07 1.52 -20.52
C VAL A 186 14.41 2.88 -21.09
N GLU A 187 15.01 3.73 -20.28
CA GLU A 187 15.57 5.02 -20.67
C GLU A 187 17.04 5.11 -20.26
N HIS A 188 17.83 5.81 -21.06
CA HIS A 188 19.22 6.15 -20.79
C HIS A 188 19.33 7.67 -20.63
N ARG A 189 19.77 8.13 -19.45
CA ARG A 189 19.81 9.56 -19.11
C ARG A 189 21.11 9.91 -18.39
N GLU A 190 21.35 11.19 -18.21
CA GLU A 190 22.28 11.66 -17.19
C GLU A 190 21.58 11.71 -15.84
N LEU A 191 22.32 11.45 -14.76
CA LEU A 191 21.77 11.45 -13.40
C LEU A 191 21.08 12.78 -13.06
N GLY A 192 21.67 13.92 -13.43
CA GLY A 192 21.09 15.24 -13.20
C GLY A 192 19.74 15.41 -13.89
N GLU A 193 19.64 15.04 -15.17
CA GLU A 193 18.40 15.10 -15.96
C GLU A 193 17.30 14.21 -15.36
N PHE A 194 17.66 13.02 -14.91
CA PHE A 194 16.73 12.10 -14.26
C PHE A 194 16.24 12.66 -12.92
N MET A 195 17.13 13.26 -12.13
CA MET A 195 16.73 13.88 -10.86
C MET A 195 15.81 15.07 -11.08
N ASP A 196 16.07 15.91 -12.08
CA ASP A 196 15.18 17.02 -12.45
C ASP A 196 13.80 16.50 -12.89
N PHE A 197 13.74 15.42 -13.65
CA PHE A 197 12.49 14.73 -14.01
C PHE A 197 11.75 14.23 -12.77
N CYS A 198 12.44 13.68 -11.78
CA CYS A 198 11.83 13.14 -10.55
C CYS A 198 11.27 14.20 -9.61
N GLU A 199 11.61 15.50 -9.76
CA GLU A 199 11.07 16.58 -8.93
C GLU A 199 9.55 16.61 -8.91
N GLN A 200 8.90 16.26 -10.04
CA GLN A 200 7.44 16.19 -10.14
C GLN A 200 6.78 15.27 -9.10
N TYR A 201 7.49 14.26 -8.61
CA TYR A 201 6.99 13.32 -7.60
C TYR A 201 7.10 13.85 -6.16
N ILE A 202 7.88 14.93 -5.97
CA ILE A 202 8.10 15.57 -4.66
C ILE A 202 7.25 16.85 -4.54
N ILE A 203 7.00 17.53 -5.66
CA ILE A 203 6.23 18.78 -5.69
C ILE A 203 4.74 18.46 -5.45
N GLY A 204 4.10 19.21 -4.57
CA GLY A 204 2.67 19.13 -4.29
C GLY A 204 2.33 18.42 -2.99
N ASP A 205 1.03 18.33 -2.73
CA ASP A 205 0.51 17.74 -1.50
C ASP A 205 0.85 16.25 -1.41
N ASN A 206 1.42 15.84 -0.28
CA ASN A 206 1.87 14.45 -0.03
C ASN A 206 2.95 13.95 -1.01
N GLY A 207 3.64 14.85 -1.73
CA GLY A 207 4.73 14.49 -2.63
C GLY A 207 5.95 13.99 -1.85
N MET A 208 6.55 12.89 -2.27
CA MET A 208 7.83 12.36 -1.79
C MET A 208 8.31 11.23 -2.68
N LEU A 209 9.60 10.89 -2.55
CA LEU A 209 10.19 9.69 -3.12
C LEU A 209 10.75 8.80 -2.01
N VAL A 210 10.49 7.51 -2.09
CA VAL A 210 11.20 6.49 -1.30
C VAL A 210 12.27 5.86 -2.17
N ASP A 211 13.46 5.70 -1.62
CA ASP A 211 14.66 5.16 -2.24
C ASP A 211 15.07 3.88 -1.51
N MET A 212 15.01 2.75 -2.20
CA MET A 212 15.35 1.43 -1.66
C MET A 212 16.41 0.76 -2.52
N THR A 213 17.19 -0.14 -1.92
CA THR A 213 18.04 -1.07 -2.67
C THR A 213 17.21 -1.91 -3.61
N PHE A 214 17.68 -2.07 -4.86
CA PHE A 214 17.08 -3.02 -5.79
C PHE A 214 17.32 -4.46 -5.32
N LEU A 215 16.28 -5.27 -5.32
CA LEU A 215 16.31 -6.68 -4.93
C LEU A 215 16.28 -7.58 -6.17
N PRO A 216 17.43 -8.15 -6.61
CA PRO A 216 17.51 -8.90 -7.86
C PRO A 216 16.60 -10.13 -7.91
N ARG A 217 16.27 -10.70 -6.73
CA ARG A 217 15.39 -11.87 -6.61
C ARG A 217 13.91 -11.55 -6.86
N ILE A 218 13.56 -10.29 -7.20
CA ILE A 218 12.22 -9.96 -7.73
C ILE A 218 11.84 -10.83 -8.94
N LYS A 219 12.82 -11.33 -9.69
CA LYS A 219 12.62 -12.29 -10.79
C LYS A 219 11.96 -13.61 -10.33
N GLU A 220 12.12 -13.99 -9.07
CA GLU A 220 11.45 -15.14 -8.47
C GLU A 220 9.99 -14.84 -8.10
N GLY A 221 9.66 -13.58 -7.97
CA GLY A 221 8.33 -13.05 -7.75
C GLY A 221 8.20 -12.13 -6.55
N GLU A 222 7.10 -11.40 -6.53
CA GLU A 222 6.59 -10.65 -5.39
C GLU A 222 5.52 -11.50 -4.70
N ILE A 223 5.58 -11.59 -3.38
CA ILE A 223 4.65 -12.37 -2.57
C ILE A 223 3.73 -11.40 -1.81
N ARG A 224 2.46 -11.38 -2.16
CA ARG A 224 1.45 -10.57 -1.49
C ARG A 224 0.70 -11.38 -0.46
N LEU A 225 0.78 -11.00 0.82
CA LEU A 225 -0.10 -11.50 1.86
C LEU A 225 -1.37 -10.65 1.88
N LEU A 226 -2.54 -11.30 1.73
CA LEU A 226 -3.83 -10.69 2.02
C LEU A 226 -4.16 -10.93 3.49
N MET A 227 -4.39 -9.85 4.21
CA MET A 227 -4.64 -9.84 5.64
C MET A 227 -6.06 -9.38 5.94
N LEU A 228 -6.75 -10.11 6.81
CA LEU A 228 -7.94 -9.64 7.52
C LEU A 228 -7.55 -9.33 8.96
N TYR A 229 -7.43 -8.04 9.28
CA TYR A 229 -6.90 -7.57 10.56
C TYR A 229 -5.50 -8.18 10.81
N ASN A 230 -5.35 -9.12 11.74
CA ASN A 230 -4.09 -9.83 12.02
C ASN A 230 -4.04 -11.28 11.49
N ILE A 231 -4.98 -11.66 10.63
CA ILE A 231 -5.10 -13.03 10.10
C ILE A 231 -4.71 -13.01 8.62
N PRO A 232 -3.66 -13.74 8.21
CA PRO A 232 -3.38 -13.96 6.80
C PRO A 232 -4.39 -14.94 6.22
N VAL A 233 -5.07 -14.56 5.13
CA VAL A 233 -6.16 -15.35 4.54
C VAL A 233 -5.84 -15.87 3.14
N ASN A 234 -4.92 -15.23 2.45
CA ASN A 234 -4.51 -15.65 1.11
C ASN A 234 -3.09 -15.14 0.80
N VAL A 235 -2.40 -15.84 -0.09
CA VAL A 235 -1.10 -15.43 -0.63
C VAL A 235 -1.20 -15.36 -2.15
N VAL A 236 -0.74 -14.26 -2.74
CA VAL A 236 -0.63 -14.13 -4.18
C VAL A 236 0.84 -14.05 -4.56
N HIS A 237 1.34 -15.07 -5.24
CA HIS A 237 2.68 -15.07 -5.79
C HIS A 237 2.65 -14.52 -7.22
N LYS A 238 3.28 -13.39 -7.44
CA LYS A 238 3.27 -12.62 -8.69
C LYS A 238 4.66 -12.67 -9.31
N LYS A 239 4.83 -13.39 -10.41
CA LYS A 239 6.10 -13.44 -11.14
C LYS A 239 6.11 -12.40 -12.25
N PRO A 240 7.14 -11.54 -12.35
CA PRO A 240 7.36 -10.65 -13.49
C PRO A 240 7.37 -11.41 -14.83
N ALA A 241 7.21 -10.67 -15.92
CA ALA A 241 7.41 -11.21 -17.25
C ALA A 241 8.84 -11.76 -17.42
N GLU A 242 9.03 -12.69 -18.36
CA GLU A 242 10.32 -13.36 -18.63
C GLU A 242 11.28 -12.48 -19.47
N ASP A 243 11.17 -11.17 -19.39
CA ASP A 243 12.07 -10.21 -20.01
C ASP A 243 13.27 -9.91 -19.12
N ALA A 244 14.44 -9.64 -19.72
CA ALA A 244 15.68 -9.39 -18.97
C ALA A 244 15.60 -8.14 -18.07
N ASP A 245 14.86 -7.12 -18.52
CA ASP A 245 14.69 -5.86 -17.81
C ASP A 245 13.42 -5.79 -16.95
N ALA A 246 12.50 -6.77 -17.12
CA ALA A 246 11.27 -6.83 -16.34
C ALA A 246 11.58 -7.01 -14.84
N PHE A 247 11.08 -6.08 -14.03
CA PHE A 247 11.15 -6.16 -12.58
C PHE A 247 9.80 -5.87 -11.92
N SER A 248 8.79 -5.52 -12.72
CA SER A 248 7.45 -5.22 -12.26
C SER A 248 6.61 -6.50 -12.15
N ALA A 249 5.96 -6.68 -11.02
CA ALA A 249 5.02 -7.77 -10.77
C ALA A 249 3.55 -7.34 -10.94
N THR A 250 3.27 -6.28 -11.72
CA THR A 250 1.91 -5.83 -12.03
C THR A 250 1.32 -6.63 -13.19
N LEU A 251 0.00 -6.80 -13.22
CA LEU A 251 -0.69 -7.46 -14.35
C LEU A 251 -0.43 -6.76 -15.68
N PHE A 252 -0.34 -5.44 -15.67
CA PHE A 252 -0.14 -4.62 -16.87
C PHE A 252 1.26 -4.78 -17.46
N SER A 253 2.24 -5.21 -16.67
CA SER A 253 3.59 -5.54 -17.13
C SER A 253 3.76 -6.99 -17.56
N GLY A 254 2.67 -7.77 -17.66
CA GLY A 254 2.68 -9.16 -18.09
C GLY A 254 3.01 -10.19 -17.00
N ALA A 255 2.91 -9.81 -15.72
CA ALA A 255 3.15 -10.72 -14.62
C ALA A 255 2.13 -11.87 -14.55
N LYS A 256 2.60 -13.04 -14.13
CA LYS A 256 1.79 -14.25 -13.90
C LYS A 256 1.46 -14.37 -12.42
N TYR A 257 0.19 -14.58 -12.08
CA TYR A 257 -0.29 -14.71 -10.69
C TYR A 257 -0.63 -16.16 -10.36
N ARG A 258 -0.21 -16.59 -9.18
CA ARG A 258 -0.60 -17.84 -8.54
C ARG A 258 -1.18 -17.52 -7.16
N TYR A 259 -2.28 -18.18 -6.82
CA TYR A 259 -2.95 -18.04 -5.53
C TYR A 259 -2.60 -19.23 -4.65
N ASP A 260 -2.02 -18.98 -3.49
CA ASP A 260 -1.56 -20.01 -2.57
C ASP A 260 -2.23 -19.81 -1.20
N LYS A 261 -2.12 -20.83 -0.35
CA LYS A 261 -2.58 -20.75 1.04
C LYS A 261 -1.48 -20.16 1.94
N PRO A 262 -1.83 -19.48 3.04
CA PRO A 262 -0.83 -18.99 4.01
C PRO A 262 0.07 -20.11 4.56
N GLU A 263 -0.45 -21.34 4.69
CA GLU A 263 0.30 -22.49 5.18
C GLU A 263 1.48 -22.87 4.26
N ASP A 264 1.34 -22.64 2.96
CA ASP A 264 2.38 -22.91 1.95
C ASP A 264 3.56 -21.92 2.09
N TRP A 265 3.34 -20.80 2.78
CA TRP A 265 4.30 -19.72 3.01
C TRP A 265 4.61 -19.50 4.50
N LYS A 266 4.60 -20.55 5.28
CA LYS A 266 4.68 -20.51 6.74
C LYS A 266 5.84 -19.66 7.26
N THR A 267 7.04 -19.76 6.69
CA THR A 267 8.22 -18.99 7.11
C THR A 267 7.98 -17.48 6.99
N LEU A 268 7.43 -17.02 5.86
CA LEU A 268 7.08 -15.61 5.64
C LEU A 268 5.97 -15.17 6.60
N VAL A 269 4.92 -15.97 6.71
CA VAL A 269 3.77 -15.67 7.57
C VAL A 269 4.19 -15.54 9.03
N ASP A 270 4.92 -16.51 9.57
CA ASP A 270 5.38 -16.50 10.97
C ASP A 270 6.28 -15.29 11.23
N MET A 271 7.23 -15.00 10.34
CA MET A 271 8.09 -13.83 10.43
C MET A 271 7.28 -12.53 10.48
N PHE A 272 6.36 -12.35 9.53
CA PHE A 272 5.56 -11.12 9.46
C PHE A 272 4.63 -10.95 10.66
N LEU A 273 3.94 -12.02 11.09
CA LEU A 273 3.10 -11.97 12.29
C LEU A 273 3.89 -11.64 13.55
N GLY A 274 5.13 -12.12 13.66
CA GLY A 274 6.04 -11.78 14.75
C GLY A 274 6.43 -10.30 14.78
N GLU A 275 6.54 -9.66 13.62
CA GLU A 275 6.90 -8.25 13.49
C GLU A 275 5.68 -7.29 13.58
N LEU A 276 4.43 -7.76 13.51
CA LEU A 276 3.23 -6.91 13.57
C LEU A 276 3.19 -5.95 14.77
N PRO A 277 3.60 -6.33 15.99
CA PRO A 277 3.64 -5.38 17.11
C PRO A 277 4.54 -4.17 16.83
N LYS A 278 5.74 -4.40 16.25
CA LYS A 278 6.67 -3.32 15.87
C LYS A 278 6.10 -2.49 14.71
N VAL A 279 5.48 -3.15 13.71
CA VAL A 279 4.80 -2.45 12.60
C VAL A 279 3.74 -1.49 13.13
N ARG A 280 2.89 -1.93 14.06
CA ARG A 280 1.89 -1.05 14.70
C ARG A 280 2.54 0.13 15.43
N GLU A 281 3.52 -0.14 16.27
CA GLU A 281 4.24 0.89 17.03
C GLU A 281 4.84 1.96 16.11
N LYS A 282 5.59 1.54 15.09
CA LYS A 282 6.27 2.42 14.14
C LYS A 282 5.35 3.22 13.23
N LEU A 283 4.18 2.68 12.92
CA LEU A 283 3.20 3.31 12.02
C LEU A 283 2.08 4.05 12.75
N GLY A 284 2.30 4.47 14.00
CA GLY A 284 1.40 5.37 14.74
C GLY A 284 0.51 4.69 15.78
N ASN A 285 0.73 3.41 16.05
CA ASN A 285 0.05 2.62 17.08
C ASN A 285 -1.49 2.54 16.94
N TYR A 286 -2.00 2.77 15.74
CA TYR A 286 -3.41 2.55 15.42
C TYR A 286 -3.73 1.06 15.33
N ASP A 287 -5.01 0.72 15.40
CA ASP A 287 -5.46 -0.63 15.09
C ASP A 287 -5.13 -1.02 13.65
N LEU A 288 -4.86 -2.30 13.44
CA LEU A 288 -4.55 -2.84 12.11
C LEU A 288 -5.72 -2.57 11.15
N PRO A 289 -5.45 -2.33 9.86
CA PRO A 289 -6.50 -2.20 8.86
C PRO A 289 -7.37 -3.47 8.78
N LEU A 290 -8.66 -3.31 8.50
CA LEU A 290 -9.60 -4.44 8.38
C LEU A 290 -9.21 -5.39 7.26
N ILE A 291 -8.95 -4.83 6.06
CA ILE A 291 -8.51 -5.57 4.87
C ILE A 291 -7.29 -4.84 4.33
N TRP A 292 -6.17 -5.53 4.25
CA TRP A 292 -4.92 -4.94 3.80
C TRP A 292 -3.97 -5.96 3.21
N THR A 293 -2.93 -5.50 2.52
CA THR A 293 -1.89 -6.39 1.99
C THR A 293 -0.52 -5.90 2.38
N ALA A 294 0.39 -6.85 2.55
CA ALA A 294 1.82 -6.63 2.64
C ALA A 294 2.50 -7.41 1.52
N ASP A 295 3.29 -6.70 0.71
CA ASP A 295 3.96 -7.25 -0.46
C ASP A 295 5.44 -7.43 -0.16
N PHE A 296 5.97 -8.64 -0.37
CA PHE A 296 7.34 -9.02 -0.06
C PHE A 296 8.10 -9.44 -1.31
N ILE A 297 9.39 -9.15 -1.31
CA ILE A 297 10.34 -9.60 -2.32
C ILE A 297 11.37 -10.48 -1.62
N LEU A 298 11.78 -11.56 -2.28
CA LEU A 298 12.87 -12.42 -1.80
C LEU A 298 14.21 -11.69 -1.89
N ASP A 299 15.01 -11.88 -0.86
CA ASP A 299 16.40 -11.54 -0.76
C ASP A 299 17.15 -12.71 -0.14
N THR A 300 18.44 -12.59 0.04
CA THR A 300 19.29 -13.61 0.64
C THR A 300 20.03 -13.01 1.82
N ASP A 301 19.96 -13.66 3.00
CA ASP A 301 20.70 -13.24 4.17
C ASP A 301 22.20 -13.54 4.03
N GLU A 302 23.01 -13.08 5.01
CA GLU A 302 24.46 -13.28 5.02
C GLU A 302 24.87 -14.78 5.09
N LYS A 303 23.95 -15.66 5.47
CA LYS A 303 24.15 -17.12 5.57
C LYS A 303 23.69 -17.87 4.31
N GLY A 304 23.12 -17.16 3.34
CA GLY A 304 22.59 -17.75 2.10
C GLY A 304 21.15 -18.27 2.21
N ASN A 305 20.42 -17.95 3.29
CA ASN A 305 19.01 -18.34 3.43
C ASN A 305 18.09 -17.31 2.81
N ASP A 306 16.86 -17.74 2.52
CA ASP A 306 15.80 -16.86 2.08
C ASP A 306 15.46 -15.81 3.15
N LYS A 307 15.44 -14.55 2.71
CA LYS A 307 14.98 -13.40 3.48
C LYS A 307 13.82 -12.75 2.73
N TYR A 308 12.80 -12.32 3.45
CA TYR A 308 11.65 -11.63 2.87
C TYR A 308 11.71 -10.15 3.23
N VAL A 309 11.76 -9.29 2.21
CA VAL A 309 11.84 -7.83 2.35
C VAL A 309 10.51 -7.21 1.98
N LEU A 310 9.96 -6.42 2.88
CA LEU A 310 8.71 -5.69 2.65
C LEU A 310 8.92 -4.59 1.61
N GLY A 311 8.15 -4.65 0.55
CA GLY A 311 8.19 -3.68 -0.55
C GLY A 311 7.03 -2.70 -0.56
N GLU A 312 5.88 -3.06 0.01
CA GLU A 312 4.68 -2.22 0.01
C GLU A 312 3.65 -2.70 1.03
N ILE A 313 2.86 -1.75 1.55
CA ILE A 313 1.61 -2.01 2.29
C ILE A 313 0.47 -1.28 1.58
N ASN A 314 -0.67 -1.97 1.37
CA ASN A 314 -1.89 -1.36 0.86
C ASN A 314 -3.02 -1.61 1.86
N CYS A 315 -3.79 -0.57 2.25
CA CYS A 315 -4.75 -0.68 3.34
C CYS A 315 -6.08 0.07 3.16
N SER A 316 -6.27 0.83 2.08
CA SER A 316 -7.46 1.67 1.94
C SER A 316 -8.57 1.06 1.11
N CYS A 317 -8.23 0.44 -0.02
CA CYS A 317 -9.23 -0.10 -0.93
C CYS A 317 -8.87 -1.51 -1.44
N VAL A 318 -8.14 -2.26 -0.63
CA VAL A 318 -7.76 -3.64 -0.93
C VAL A 318 -9.01 -4.47 -1.20
N GLY A 319 -9.04 -5.14 -2.35
CA GLY A 319 -10.14 -6.01 -2.76
C GLY A 319 -9.84 -7.48 -2.52
N PHE A 320 -10.91 -8.27 -2.35
CA PHE A 320 -10.86 -9.72 -2.33
C PHE A 320 -11.83 -10.34 -3.36
N THR A 321 -11.95 -9.70 -4.51
CA THR A 321 -12.90 -10.08 -5.58
C THR A 321 -12.69 -11.50 -6.13
N SER A 322 -11.51 -12.08 -5.96
CA SER A 322 -11.22 -13.47 -6.29
C SER A 322 -11.62 -14.45 -5.18
N HIS A 323 -12.04 -13.97 -4.01
CA HIS A 323 -12.29 -14.72 -2.79
C HIS A 323 -13.53 -14.18 -2.05
N LEU A 324 -14.66 -14.05 -2.76
CA LEU A 324 -15.90 -13.48 -2.21
C LEU A 324 -16.45 -14.27 -1.01
N GLU A 325 -16.06 -15.52 -0.84
CA GLU A 325 -16.34 -16.35 0.33
C GLU A 325 -15.82 -15.75 1.64
N LEU A 326 -14.77 -14.90 1.59
CA LEU A 326 -14.24 -14.21 2.75
C LEU A 326 -15.20 -13.14 3.32
N ALA A 327 -16.25 -12.79 2.62
CA ALA A 327 -17.19 -11.74 3.05
C ALA A 327 -17.80 -12.02 4.43
N ASP A 328 -18.07 -13.29 4.75
CA ASP A 328 -18.62 -13.70 6.06
C ASP A 328 -17.60 -13.50 7.18
N GLU A 329 -16.34 -13.83 6.94
CA GLU A 329 -15.25 -13.63 7.88
C GLU A 329 -14.95 -12.14 8.09
N VAL A 330 -14.95 -11.34 7.00
CA VAL A 330 -14.82 -9.88 7.08
C VAL A 330 -15.94 -9.28 7.93
N ALA A 331 -17.19 -9.70 7.71
CA ALA A 331 -18.34 -9.24 8.51
C ALA A 331 -18.18 -9.60 10.00
N SER A 332 -17.68 -10.80 10.30
CA SER A 332 -17.40 -11.23 11.68
C SER A 332 -16.31 -10.37 12.33
N ASN A 333 -15.25 -10.03 11.59
CA ASN A 333 -14.19 -9.13 12.07
C ASN A 333 -14.72 -7.70 12.32
N ILE A 334 -15.53 -7.15 11.42
CA ILE A 334 -16.19 -5.84 11.62
C ILE A 334 -16.98 -5.84 12.93
N ILE A 335 -17.82 -6.85 13.16
CA ILE A 335 -18.62 -6.98 14.36
C ILE A 335 -17.75 -7.04 15.62
N ASN A 336 -16.66 -7.82 15.58
CA ASN A 336 -15.74 -7.97 16.70
C ASN A 336 -15.02 -6.65 17.02
N ILE A 337 -14.50 -5.95 15.99
CA ILE A 337 -13.80 -4.67 16.15
C ILE A 337 -14.74 -3.63 16.77
N VAL A 338 -15.93 -3.45 16.20
CA VAL A 338 -16.89 -2.46 16.69
C VAL A 338 -17.39 -2.82 18.10
N SER A 339 -17.67 -4.08 18.37
CA SER A 339 -18.14 -4.53 19.69
C SER A 339 -17.09 -4.32 20.78
N LYS A 340 -15.82 -4.61 20.52
CA LYS A 340 -14.71 -4.38 21.47
C LYS A 340 -14.49 -2.89 21.76
N THR A 341 -14.58 -2.04 20.73
CA THR A 341 -14.34 -0.60 20.87
C THR A 341 -15.48 0.11 21.60
N LYS A 342 -16.71 -0.42 21.52
CA LYS A 342 -17.91 0.15 22.12
C LYS A 342 -18.28 -0.46 23.49
N ALA A 343 -17.60 -1.51 23.92
CA ALA A 343 -17.75 -2.10 25.26
C ALA A 343 -17.05 -1.27 26.33
#